data_3f024e7607273e021dbd2a8e12597e60
#
_entry.id   3f024e7607273e021dbd2a8e12597e60
#
_cell.length_a   1.000
_cell.length_b   1.000
_cell.length_c   1.000
_cell.angle_alpha   90.00
_cell.angle_beta   90.00
_cell.angle_gamma   90.00
#
_symmetry.space_group_name_H-M   'P 1'
#
loop_
_entity.id
_entity.type
_entity.pdbx_description
1 polymer ?
#
loop_
_entity_poly.entity_id
_entity_poly.type
_entity_poly.pdbx_seq_one_letter_code
_entity_poly.pdbx_strand_id
1 'polypeptide(L)'
;MREILFKAKRVDNGEWIEGYYAECKGKTFIGIDISIGIDVFEVFCTPVIRWLEVDPETLCQFAGMTDKNGKRIWESDVVWLVYNGEEHIYQIVWDNSELDFKATNGEENYGSNFEYLLCCDEIEVIGNIFDNPELLQEEHK
;
A
#
# COMPACT_ATOMS: atom_id res chain seq x y z
N MET A 1 4.24 -14.04 -12.22
CA MET A 1 3.70 -14.14 -10.84
C MET A 1 3.60 -12.75 -10.25
N ARG A 2 2.46 -12.43 -9.62
CA ARG A 2 2.35 -11.10 -9.01
C ARG A 2 3.14 -11.03 -7.71
N GLU A 3 3.71 -9.87 -7.47
CA GLU A 3 4.47 -9.60 -6.25
C GLU A 3 3.53 -9.32 -5.08
N ILE A 4 3.72 -10.03 -3.97
CA ILE A 4 2.89 -9.87 -2.77
C ILE A 4 3.77 -9.26 -1.68
N LEU A 5 3.54 -7.99 -1.38
CA LEU A 5 4.30 -7.24 -0.38
C LEU A 5 3.35 -6.47 0.53
N PHE A 6 3.83 -6.18 1.73
CA PHE A 6 3.13 -5.39 2.72
C PHE A 6 4.05 -4.30 3.25
N LYS A 7 3.47 -3.24 3.78
CA LYS A 7 4.21 -2.24 4.55
C LYS A 7 3.41 -1.86 5.79
N ALA A 8 4.10 -1.39 6.81
CA ALA A 8 3.48 -0.90 8.04
C ALA A 8 4.49 -0.04 8.79
N LYS A 9 4.01 0.69 9.80
CA LYS A 9 4.88 1.49 10.67
C LYS A 9 5.40 0.63 11.81
N ARG A 10 6.69 0.73 12.09
CA ARG A 10 7.32 0.04 13.23
C ARG A 10 6.78 0.58 14.54
N VAL A 11 6.56 -0.31 15.52
CA VAL A 11 6.08 0.12 16.83
C VAL A 11 7.14 0.90 17.61
N ASP A 12 8.43 0.68 17.32
CA ASP A 12 9.52 1.29 18.09
C ASP A 12 9.88 2.71 17.66
N ASN A 13 9.73 3.04 16.36
CA ASN A 13 10.15 4.36 15.88
C ASN A 13 9.15 5.02 14.91
N GLY A 14 8.06 4.34 14.55
CA GLY A 14 7.05 4.89 13.66
C GLY A 14 7.45 4.98 12.19
N GLU A 15 8.60 4.44 11.81
CA GLU A 15 9.04 4.45 10.41
C GLU A 15 8.35 3.37 9.59
N TRP A 16 8.08 3.68 8.33
CA TRP A 16 7.53 2.71 7.38
C TRP A 16 8.59 1.69 6.99
N ILE A 17 8.19 0.42 6.95
CA ILE A 17 9.03 -0.65 6.42
C ILE A 17 8.19 -1.52 5.49
N GLU A 18 8.84 -2.06 4.46
CA GLU A 18 8.21 -2.91 3.43
C GLU A 18 8.81 -4.31 3.49
N GLY A 19 7.99 -5.32 3.28
CA GLY A 19 8.47 -6.69 3.24
C GLY A 19 7.35 -7.71 3.32
N TYR A 20 7.65 -8.84 3.96
CA TYR A 20 6.72 -9.94 4.11
C TYR A 20 5.91 -9.75 5.39
N TYR A 21 4.69 -10.30 5.39
CA TYR A 21 3.77 -10.13 6.51
C TYR A 21 3.64 -11.44 7.29
N ALA A 22 3.59 -11.34 8.61
CA ALA A 22 3.23 -12.47 9.46
C ALA A 22 2.55 -12.00 10.75
N GLU A 23 1.67 -12.85 11.27
CA GLU A 23 1.08 -12.66 12.59
C GLU A 23 1.51 -13.82 13.48
N CYS A 24 1.87 -13.50 14.70
CA CYS A 24 2.30 -14.50 15.68
C CYS A 24 1.95 -14.02 17.07
N LYS A 25 1.20 -14.86 17.81
CA LYS A 25 0.83 -14.59 19.21
C LYS A 25 0.16 -13.22 19.40
N GLY A 26 -0.72 -12.85 18.47
CA GLY A 26 -1.47 -11.60 18.52
C GLY A 26 -0.70 -10.36 18.12
N LYS A 27 0.51 -10.52 17.60
CA LYS A 27 1.33 -9.41 17.12
C LYS A 27 1.54 -9.50 15.63
N THR A 28 1.75 -8.34 15.00
CA THR A 28 1.94 -8.20 13.56
C THR A 28 3.39 -7.85 13.27
N PHE A 29 3.97 -8.49 12.26
CA PHE A 29 5.39 -8.33 11.92
C PHE A 29 5.56 -8.11 10.43
N ILE A 30 6.59 -7.31 10.08
CA ILE A 30 7.10 -7.22 8.71
C ILE A 30 8.49 -7.83 8.69
N GLY A 31 8.73 -8.73 7.74
CA GLY A 31 10.01 -9.41 7.58
C GLY A 31 10.84 -8.77 6.47
N ILE A 32 12.08 -8.45 6.79
CA ILE A 32 13.03 -7.82 5.87
C ILE A 32 14.13 -8.82 5.56
N ASP A 33 14.44 -8.98 4.27
CA ASP A 33 15.55 -9.82 3.84
C ASP A 33 16.86 -9.10 4.16
N ILE A 34 17.64 -9.67 5.08
CA ILE A 34 18.93 -9.11 5.50
C ILE A 34 20.12 -9.89 4.92
N SER A 35 19.88 -10.73 3.92
CA SER A 35 20.93 -11.55 3.30
C SER A 35 21.77 -10.76 2.28
N ILE A 36 21.50 -9.50 2.04
CA ILE A 36 22.24 -8.65 1.09
C ILE A 36 23.71 -8.58 1.52
N GLY A 37 24.63 -8.90 0.57
CA GLY A 37 26.05 -8.90 0.83
C GLY A 37 26.57 -10.15 1.51
N ILE A 38 25.69 -11.10 1.84
CA ILE A 38 26.05 -12.38 2.44
C ILE A 38 25.56 -13.48 1.50
N ASP A 39 26.47 -14.38 1.11
CA ASP A 39 26.11 -15.49 0.23
C ASP A 39 25.51 -16.64 1.05
N VAL A 40 24.32 -16.39 1.61
CA VAL A 40 23.64 -17.39 2.44
C VAL A 40 23.04 -18.52 1.61
N PHE A 41 22.76 -18.28 0.31
CA PHE A 41 22.21 -19.30 -0.56
C PHE A 41 23.18 -20.43 -0.85
N GLU A 42 24.48 -20.13 -0.92
CA GLU A 42 25.49 -21.19 -1.08
C GLU A 42 25.59 -22.07 0.15
N VAL A 43 25.39 -21.50 1.34
CA VAL A 43 25.60 -22.20 2.60
C VAL A 43 24.31 -22.82 3.12
N PHE A 44 23.21 -22.06 3.12
CA PHE A 44 21.96 -22.46 3.76
C PHE A 44 20.80 -22.71 2.80
N CYS A 45 20.90 -22.28 1.54
CA CYS A 45 19.87 -22.39 0.52
C CYS A 45 18.56 -21.66 0.89
N THR A 46 18.61 -20.74 1.86
CA THR A 46 17.45 -19.96 2.29
C THR A 46 17.85 -18.52 2.58
N PRO A 47 16.96 -17.54 2.34
CA PRO A 47 17.22 -16.17 2.74
C PRO A 47 17.18 -16.01 4.25
N VAL A 48 17.86 -14.99 4.76
CA VAL A 48 17.78 -14.62 6.18
C VAL A 48 16.78 -13.45 6.30
N ILE A 49 15.73 -13.65 7.10
CA ILE A 49 14.67 -12.69 7.29
C ILE A 49 14.69 -12.18 8.73
N ARG A 50 14.72 -10.86 8.89
CA ARG A 50 14.57 -10.22 10.20
C ARG A 50 13.13 -9.73 10.34
N TRP A 51 12.46 -10.16 11.40
CA TRP A 51 11.08 -9.77 11.68
C TRP A 51 11.03 -8.60 12.65
N LEU A 52 10.30 -7.56 12.28
CA LEU A 52 10.15 -6.35 13.10
C LEU A 52 8.69 -6.16 13.43
N GLU A 53 8.38 -5.90 14.69
CA GLU A 53 7.00 -5.68 15.11
C GLU A 53 6.49 -4.35 14.57
N VAL A 54 5.26 -4.36 14.03
CA VAL A 54 4.63 -3.21 13.42
C VAL A 54 3.24 -2.96 13.98
N ASP A 55 2.75 -1.73 13.79
CA ASP A 55 1.39 -1.35 14.17
C ASP A 55 0.42 -1.95 13.17
N PRO A 56 -0.47 -2.88 13.60
CA PRO A 56 -1.40 -3.54 12.70
C PRO A 56 -2.38 -2.59 12.02
N GLU A 57 -2.67 -1.44 12.63
CA GLU A 57 -3.59 -0.47 12.03
C GLU A 57 -3.00 0.24 10.83
N THR A 58 -1.68 0.19 10.67
CA THR A 58 -0.99 0.80 9.54
C THR A 58 -0.62 -0.21 8.45
N LEU A 59 -1.02 -1.47 8.61
CA LEU A 59 -0.69 -2.53 7.66
C LEU A 59 -1.38 -2.28 6.31
N CYS A 60 -0.58 -2.20 5.25
CA CYS A 60 -1.06 -1.95 3.89
C CYS A 60 -0.49 -2.97 2.93
N GLN A 61 -1.32 -3.48 2.03
CA GLN A 61 -0.86 -4.40 1.00
C GLN A 61 -0.52 -3.62 -0.27
N PHE A 62 0.53 -4.08 -0.97
CA PHE A 62 0.88 -3.56 -2.28
C PHE A 62 -0.25 -3.89 -3.26
N ALA A 63 -0.75 -2.86 -3.98
CA ALA A 63 -1.88 -3.03 -4.89
C ALA A 63 -1.53 -3.74 -6.19
N GLY A 64 -0.25 -4.01 -6.43
CA GLY A 64 0.19 -4.76 -7.60
C GLY A 64 0.58 -3.90 -8.79
N MET A 65 0.56 -2.58 -8.67
CA MET A 65 0.93 -1.68 -9.75
C MET A 65 1.69 -0.46 -9.23
N THR A 66 2.40 0.21 -10.14
CA THR A 66 3.12 1.44 -9.84
C THR A 66 2.40 2.63 -10.47
N ASP A 67 2.69 3.83 -9.94
CA ASP A 67 2.15 5.05 -10.49
C ASP A 67 2.96 5.54 -11.70
N LYS A 68 2.62 6.71 -12.24
CA LYS A 68 3.29 7.25 -13.42
C LYS A 68 4.79 7.54 -13.22
N ASN A 69 5.23 7.62 -11.97
CA ASN A 69 6.64 7.86 -11.61
C ASN A 69 7.38 6.58 -11.23
N GLY A 70 6.74 5.41 -11.37
CA GLY A 70 7.33 4.13 -10.99
C GLY A 70 7.23 3.83 -9.51
N LYS A 71 6.50 4.63 -8.73
CA LYS A 71 6.32 4.43 -7.31
C LYS A 71 5.22 3.39 -7.05
N ARG A 72 5.46 2.46 -6.13
CA ARG A 72 4.44 1.46 -5.77
C ARG A 72 3.19 2.11 -5.19
N ILE A 73 2.03 1.59 -5.59
CA ILE A 73 0.75 2.03 -5.04
C ILE A 73 0.32 1.03 -3.96
N TRP A 74 0.04 1.54 -2.77
CA TRP A 74 -0.33 0.73 -1.61
C TRP A 74 -1.76 1.00 -1.18
N GLU A 75 -2.39 0.03 -0.57
CA GLU A 75 -3.63 0.25 0.16
C GLU A 75 -3.45 1.43 1.11
N SER A 76 -4.46 2.30 1.23
CA SER A 76 -4.44 3.51 2.05
C SER A 76 -3.60 4.67 1.51
N ASP A 77 -2.98 4.52 0.33
CA ASP A 77 -2.36 5.67 -0.33
C ASP A 77 -3.43 6.68 -0.75
N VAL A 78 -3.04 7.95 -0.77
CA VAL A 78 -3.84 9.02 -1.37
C VAL A 78 -3.21 9.33 -2.72
N VAL A 79 -4.02 9.30 -3.76
CA VAL A 79 -3.55 9.49 -5.14
C VAL A 79 -4.30 10.62 -5.82
N TRP A 80 -3.55 11.35 -6.69
CA TRP A 80 -4.15 12.18 -7.71
C TRP A 80 -4.32 11.30 -8.95
N LEU A 81 -5.49 11.32 -9.55
CA LEU A 81 -5.74 10.53 -10.74
C LEU A 81 -6.57 11.27 -11.77
N VAL A 82 -6.46 10.84 -13.01
CA VAL A 82 -7.27 11.33 -14.11
C VAL A 82 -8.07 10.16 -14.69
N TYR A 83 -9.37 10.35 -14.80
CA TYR A 83 -10.25 9.37 -15.40
C TYR A 83 -11.21 10.11 -16.31
N ASN A 84 -11.23 9.70 -17.59
CA ASN A 84 -12.14 10.24 -18.57
C ASN A 84 -12.09 11.78 -18.64
N GLY A 85 -10.89 12.34 -18.51
CA GLY A 85 -10.67 13.78 -18.55
C GLY A 85 -10.92 14.54 -17.26
N GLU A 86 -11.35 13.87 -16.21
CA GLU A 86 -11.61 14.48 -14.90
C GLU A 86 -10.53 14.12 -13.90
N GLU A 87 -10.14 15.10 -13.08
CA GLU A 87 -9.13 14.92 -12.03
C GLU A 87 -9.81 14.67 -10.69
N HIS A 88 -9.24 13.72 -9.91
CA HIS A 88 -9.74 13.39 -8.58
C HIS A 88 -8.59 13.15 -7.62
N ILE A 89 -8.84 13.38 -6.34
CA ILE A 89 -7.94 12.98 -5.25
C ILE A 89 -8.70 11.94 -4.44
N TYR A 90 -8.24 10.69 -4.50
CA TYR A 90 -8.92 9.54 -3.92
C TYR A 90 -7.98 8.73 -3.05
N GLN A 91 -8.58 7.89 -2.19
CA GLN A 91 -7.87 6.93 -1.35
C GLN A 91 -7.93 5.55 -1.98
N ILE A 92 -6.84 4.80 -1.90
CA ILE A 92 -6.80 3.41 -2.37
C ILE A 92 -7.36 2.51 -1.28
N VAL A 93 -8.36 1.71 -1.63
CA VAL A 93 -9.03 0.78 -0.72
C VAL A 93 -9.13 -0.60 -1.34
N TRP A 94 -9.26 -1.62 -0.48
CA TRP A 94 -9.58 -2.98 -0.91
C TRP A 94 -11.09 -3.17 -0.84
N ASP A 95 -11.69 -3.62 -1.95
CA ASP A 95 -13.12 -3.91 -2.02
C ASP A 95 -13.35 -5.42 -1.95
N ASN A 96 -13.88 -5.89 -0.83
CA ASN A 96 -14.15 -7.32 -0.62
C ASN A 96 -15.22 -7.87 -1.55
N SER A 97 -16.16 -7.03 -2.00
CA SER A 97 -17.26 -7.51 -2.84
C SER A 97 -16.82 -7.78 -4.27
N GLU A 98 -15.83 -7.03 -4.76
CA GLU A 98 -15.30 -7.21 -6.12
C GLU A 98 -13.91 -7.83 -6.14
N LEU A 99 -13.30 -8.02 -4.97
CA LEU A 99 -11.96 -8.61 -4.82
C LEU A 99 -10.90 -7.83 -5.60
N ASP A 100 -10.94 -6.52 -5.45
CA ASP A 100 -10.06 -5.63 -6.21
C ASP A 100 -9.69 -4.40 -5.38
N PHE A 101 -8.57 -3.77 -5.76
CA PHE A 101 -8.18 -2.48 -5.22
C PHE A 101 -8.80 -1.38 -6.07
N LYS A 102 -9.35 -0.38 -5.42
CA LYS A 102 -10.01 0.76 -6.07
C LYS A 102 -9.56 2.07 -5.47
N ALA A 103 -9.75 3.16 -6.22
CA ALA A 103 -9.61 4.51 -5.70
C ALA A 103 -11.00 5.06 -5.41
N THR A 104 -11.21 5.64 -4.23
CA THR A 104 -12.51 6.16 -3.81
C THR A 104 -12.37 7.43 -2.99
N ASN A 105 -13.45 8.22 -2.94
CA ASN A 105 -13.50 9.42 -2.10
C ASN A 105 -13.90 9.13 -0.64
N GLY A 106 -14.03 7.85 -0.27
CA GLY A 106 -14.41 7.45 1.08
C GLY A 106 -15.89 7.29 1.29
N GLU A 107 -16.71 7.57 0.28
CA GLU A 107 -18.16 7.37 0.33
C GLU A 107 -18.52 6.00 -0.25
N GLU A 108 -19.81 5.64 -0.20
CA GLU A 108 -20.24 4.38 -0.78
C GLU A 108 -19.92 4.33 -2.27
N ASN A 109 -19.56 3.13 -2.75
CA ASN A 109 -19.06 2.95 -4.11
C ASN A 109 -20.19 2.83 -5.11
N TYR A 110 -20.90 3.95 -5.33
CA TYR A 110 -21.94 4.03 -6.35
C TYR A 110 -21.58 5.11 -7.37
N GLY A 111 -21.86 4.81 -8.62
CA GLY A 111 -21.68 5.78 -9.70
C GLY A 111 -20.23 6.23 -9.83
N SER A 112 -20.00 7.52 -9.68
CA SER A 112 -18.69 8.14 -9.89
C SER A 112 -17.85 8.27 -8.62
N ASN A 113 -18.24 7.61 -7.51
CA ASN A 113 -17.52 7.76 -6.25
C ASN A 113 -16.26 6.90 -6.16
N PHE A 114 -15.97 6.08 -7.17
CA PHE A 114 -14.79 5.24 -7.19
C PHE A 114 -14.32 4.99 -8.62
N GLU A 115 -13.04 4.59 -8.74
CA GLU A 115 -12.45 4.21 -10.01
C GLU A 115 -11.62 2.94 -9.86
N TYR A 116 -11.69 2.07 -10.85
CA TYR A 116 -10.77 0.94 -10.94
C TYR A 116 -9.40 1.45 -11.34
N LEU A 117 -8.35 0.98 -10.68
CA LEU A 117 -7.00 1.50 -10.91
C LEU A 117 -6.55 1.36 -12.37
N LEU A 118 -6.89 0.25 -13.00
CA LEU A 118 -6.50 0.01 -14.39
C LEU A 118 -7.25 0.88 -15.41
N CYS A 119 -8.35 1.50 -15.00
CA CYS A 119 -9.16 2.36 -15.87
C CYS A 119 -8.74 3.82 -15.85
N CYS A 120 -7.84 4.19 -14.96
CA CYS A 120 -7.37 5.57 -14.86
C CYS A 120 -6.37 5.88 -15.97
N ASP A 121 -6.46 7.08 -16.54
CA ASP A 121 -5.51 7.54 -17.57
C ASP A 121 -4.15 7.84 -16.95
N GLU A 122 -4.15 8.45 -15.74
CA GLU A 122 -2.94 8.74 -14.98
C GLU A 122 -3.21 8.56 -13.49
N ILE A 123 -2.21 8.09 -12.74
CA ILE A 123 -2.26 7.99 -11.28
C ILE A 123 -0.91 8.44 -10.72
N GLU A 124 -0.94 9.27 -9.68
CA GLU A 124 0.25 9.68 -8.95
C GLU A 124 0.00 9.57 -7.45
N VAL A 125 0.87 8.88 -6.72
CA VAL A 125 0.79 8.80 -5.26
C VAL A 125 1.27 10.13 -4.67
N ILE A 126 0.42 10.79 -3.88
CA ILE A 126 0.73 12.09 -3.29
C ILE A 126 0.85 12.04 -1.76
N GLY A 127 0.52 10.91 -1.14
CA GLY A 127 0.62 10.73 0.29
C GLY A 127 -0.12 9.47 0.72
N ASN A 128 -0.50 9.41 1.98
CA ASN A 128 -1.31 8.31 2.52
C ASN A 128 -2.18 8.82 3.66
N ILE A 129 -3.20 8.04 4.05
CA ILE A 129 -4.18 8.50 5.04
C ILE A 129 -3.60 8.64 6.45
N PHE A 130 -2.47 7.99 6.75
CA PHE A 130 -1.87 8.03 8.07
C PHE A 130 -1.01 9.28 8.27
N ASP A 131 -0.25 9.64 7.24
CA ASP A 131 0.67 10.79 7.30
C ASP A 131 0.05 12.07 6.74
N ASN A 132 -0.93 11.94 5.82
CA ASN A 132 -1.47 13.07 5.06
C ASN A 132 -3.01 13.03 4.98
N PRO A 133 -3.73 12.88 6.11
CA PRO A 133 -5.20 12.78 6.04
C PRO A 133 -5.88 14.03 5.50
N GLU A 134 -5.23 15.18 5.59
CA GLU A 134 -5.75 16.46 5.11
C GLU A 134 -5.96 16.50 3.59
N LEU A 135 -5.25 15.66 2.84
CA LEU A 135 -5.36 15.65 1.38
C LEU A 135 -6.76 15.25 0.91
N LEU A 136 -7.41 14.32 1.62
CA LEU A 136 -8.77 13.90 1.27
C LEU A 136 -9.80 14.95 1.63
N GLN A 137 -9.57 15.73 2.69
CA GLN A 137 -10.51 16.73 3.14
C GLN A 137 -10.65 17.87 2.13
N GLU A 138 -9.58 18.20 1.41
CA GLU A 138 -9.62 19.24 0.40
C GLU A 138 -10.54 18.88 -0.76
N GLU A 139 -10.62 17.60 -1.12
CA GLU A 139 -11.47 17.13 -2.21
C GLU A 139 -12.96 17.26 -1.89
N HIS A 140 -13.32 17.25 -0.61
CA HIS A 140 -14.72 17.30 -0.18
C HIS A 140 -15.26 18.72 0.01
N LYS A 141 -14.50 19.73 -0.32
CA LYS A 141 -14.96 21.12 -0.20
C LYS A 141 -15.87 21.56 -1.37
#